data_c689bdc3910107ffc31bd16e7843d7dc
#
_entry.id   c689bdc3910107ffc31bd16e7843d7dc
#
_cell.length_a   1.000
_cell.length_b   1.000
_cell.length_c   1.000
_cell.angle_alpha   90.00
_cell.angle_beta   90.00
_cell.angle_gamma   90.00
#
_symmetry.space_group_name_H-M   'P 1'
#
loop_
_entity.id
_entity.type
_entity.pdbx_description
1 polymer ?
#
loop_
_entity_poly.entity_id
_entity_poly.type
_entity_poly.pdbx_seq_one_letter_code
_entity_poly.pdbx_strand_id
1 'polypeptide(L)' 'MSFTFQLPTYQVETKTSSTLYPSPTEANNHYQKFVDKNIPCEFYEDGQLKKEYKPN' A
#
# COMPACT_ATOMS: atom_id res chain seq x y z
N MET A 1 24.19 -22.28 3.95
CA MET A 1 22.80 -21.81 3.84
C MET A 1 22.75 -20.31 4.09
N SER A 2 22.31 -19.56 3.14
CA SER A 2 22.27 -18.11 3.30
C SER A 2 20.92 -17.69 3.85
N PHE A 3 20.97 -16.82 4.81
CA PHE A 3 19.78 -16.25 5.41
C PHE A 3 19.43 -14.97 4.67
N THR A 4 18.29 -14.94 4.05
CA THR A 4 17.80 -13.70 3.45
C THR A 4 16.82 -13.07 4.41
N PHE A 5 17.22 -11.97 5.00
CA PHE A 5 16.34 -11.22 5.87
C PHE A 5 15.54 -10.26 5.01
N GLN A 6 14.26 -10.47 4.96
CA GLN A 6 13.37 -9.65 4.16
C GLN A 6 12.50 -8.81 5.07
N LEU A 7 12.62 -7.49 4.94
CA LEU A 7 11.75 -6.59 5.67
C LEU A 7 10.38 -6.56 4.99
N PRO A 8 9.31 -6.45 5.77
CA PRO A 8 7.98 -6.33 5.17
C PRO A 8 7.91 -5.09 4.30
N THR A 9 7.21 -5.22 3.18
CA THR A 9 7.01 -4.10 2.26
C THR A 9 5.55 -3.72 2.26
N TYR A 10 5.30 -2.43 2.20
CA TYR A 10 3.95 -1.88 2.14
C TYR A 10 3.83 -1.04 0.89
N GLN A 11 2.78 -1.26 0.13
CA GLN A 11 2.60 -0.61 -1.16
C GLN A 11 1.19 -0.06 -1.26
N VAL A 12 1.09 1.17 -1.73
CA VAL A 12 -0.21 1.77 -2.05
C VAL A 12 -0.23 2.04 -3.55
N GLU A 13 -1.24 1.52 -4.23
CA GLU A 13 -1.33 1.60 -5.66
C GLU A 13 -2.60 2.32 -6.07
N THR A 14 -2.47 3.19 -7.07
CA THR A 14 -3.60 3.88 -7.70
C THR A 14 -3.51 3.61 -9.19
N LYS A 15 -4.45 4.16 -9.96
CA LYS A 15 -4.42 3.99 -11.42
C LYS A 15 -3.18 4.60 -12.07
N THR A 16 -2.62 5.62 -11.44
CA THR A 16 -1.53 6.40 -12.04
C THR A 16 -0.22 6.28 -11.30
N SER A 17 -0.21 5.64 -10.14
CA SER A 17 1.02 5.55 -9.34
C SER A 17 1.03 4.31 -8.47
N SER A 18 2.24 3.90 -8.13
CA SER A 18 2.48 2.80 -7.23
C SER A 18 3.66 3.19 -6.37
N THR A 19 3.49 3.22 -5.06
CA THR A 19 4.52 3.71 -4.14
C THR A 19 4.76 2.71 -3.04
N LEU A 20 6.02 2.46 -2.75
CA LEU A 20 6.44 1.59 -1.65
C LEU A 20 6.75 2.45 -0.43
N TYR A 21 6.40 1.91 0.73
CA TYR A 21 6.59 2.61 2.01
C TYR A 21 7.37 1.71 2.96
N PRO A 22 8.24 2.30 3.79
CA PRO A 22 9.02 1.50 4.75
C PRO A 22 8.24 1.09 5.99
N SER A 23 7.09 1.69 6.26
CA SER A 23 6.33 1.37 7.45
C SER A 23 4.84 1.32 7.15
N PRO A 24 4.09 0.50 7.93
CA PRO A 24 2.65 0.44 7.75
C PRO A 24 1.95 1.74 8.08
N THR A 25 2.50 2.51 9.01
CA THR A 25 1.90 3.80 9.40
C THR A 25 1.90 4.77 8.23
N GLU A 26 3.03 4.91 7.54
CA GLU A 26 3.12 5.79 6.38
C GLU A 26 2.22 5.31 5.26
N ALA A 27 2.22 4.02 4.99
CA ALA A 27 1.39 3.45 3.94
C ALA A 27 -0.09 3.69 4.23
N ASN A 28 -0.51 3.47 5.47
CA ASN A 28 -1.89 3.71 5.88
C ASN A 28 -2.28 5.18 5.75
N ASN A 29 -1.39 6.08 6.12
CA ASN A 29 -1.66 7.51 6.00
C ASN A 29 -1.89 7.92 4.56
N HIS A 30 -1.09 7.41 3.65
CA HIS A 30 -1.25 7.71 2.22
C HIS A 30 -2.49 7.05 1.65
N TYR A 31 -2.75 5.81 2.04
CA TYR A 31 -3.96 5.12 1.64
C TYR A 31 -5.20 5.93 2.07
N GLN A 32 -5.22 6.40 3.31
CA GLN A 32 -6.34 7.17 3.83
C GLN A 32 -6.51 8.50 3.09
N LYS A 33 -5.41 9.13 2.70
CA LYS A 33 -5.48 10.37 1.91
C LYS A 33 -6.17 10.15 0.57
N PHE A 34 -5.89 9.03 -0.09
CA PHE A 34 -6.56 8.71 -1.35
C PHE A 34 -8.04 8.43 -1.12
N VAL A 35 -8.36 7.70 -0.06
CA VAL A 35 -9.76 7.43 0.30
C VAL A 35 -10.50 8.74 0.55
N ASP A 36 -9.88 9.65 1.29
CA ASP A 36 -10.49 10.95 1.60
C ASP A 36 -10.74 11.79 0.34
N LYS A 37 -9.90 11.60 -0.67
CA LYS A 37 -10.05 12.29 -1.95
C LYS A 37 -10.94 11.53 -2.93
N ASN A 38 -11.48 10.40 -2.50
CA ASN A 38 -12.36 9.56 -3.32
C ASN A 38 -11.63 8.96 -4.52
N ILE A 39 -10.34 8.65 -4.33
CA ILE A 39 -9.50 8.08 -5.38
C ILE A 39 -9.39 6.56 -5.15
N PRO A 40 -9.68 5.75 -6.17
CA PRO A 40 -9.51 4.29 -6.03
C PRO A 40 -8.07 3.95 -5.71
N CYS A 41 -7.88 3.09 -4.72
CA CYS A 41 -6.54 2.70 -4.32
C CYS A 41 -6.55 1.32 -3.68
N GLU A 42 -5.37 0.72 -3.62
CA GLU A 42 -5.17 -0.61 -3.08
C GLU A 42 -3.98 -0.58 -2.14
N PHE A 43 -4.09 -1.32 -1.04
CA PHE A 43 -3.03 -1.43 -0.04
C PHE A 43 -2.53 -2.87 -0.04
N TYR A 44 -1.24 -3.04 -0.30
CA TYR A 44 -0.59 -4.34 -0.33
C TYR A 44 0.43 -4.45 0.79
N GLU A 45 0.52 -5.64 1.35
CA GLU A 45 1.56 -5.98 2.31
C GLU A 45 2.26 -7.24 1.81
N ASP A 46 3.57 -7.14 1.57
CA ASP A 46 4.38 -8.24 1.03
C ASP A 46 3.79 -8.83 -0.25
N GLY A 47 3.25 -7.97 -1.09
CA GLY A 47 2.66 -8.40 -2.36
C GLY A 47 1.25 -8.92 -2.26
N GLN A 48 0.67 -8.96 -1.06
CA GLN A 48 -0.69 -9.43 -0.87
C GLN A 48 -1.65 -8.26 -0.66
N LEU A 49 -2.75 -8.30 -1.37
CA LEU A 49 -3.79 -7.27 -1.23
C LEU A 49 -4.44 -7.38 0.15
N LYS A 50 -4.37 -6.30 0.91
CA LYS A 50 -4.95 -6.24 2.26
C LYS A 50 -6.18 -5.36 2.33
N LYS A 51 -6.19 -4.27 1.57
CA LYS A 51 -7.30 -3.34 1.54
C LYS A 51 -7.48 -2.84 0.12
N GLU A 52 -8.70 -2.53 -0.24
CA GLU A 52 -8.93 -1.84 -1.50
C GLU A 52 -10.11 -0.90 -1.34
N TYR A 53 -10.04 0.21 -2.05
CA TYR A 53 -11.08 1.21 -2.04
C TYR A 53 -11.49 1.50 -3.47
N LYS A 54 -12.76 1.31 -3.74
CA LYS A 54 -13.32 1.55 -5.08
C LYS A 54 -14.60 2.36 -4.94
N PRO A 55 -14.49 3.68 -5.02
CA PRO A 55 -15.70 4.51 -4.99
C PRO A 55 -16.52 4.29 -6.25
N ASN A 56 -17.81 4.39 -6.11
CA ASN A 56 -18.71 4.27 -7.24
C ASN A 56 -18.76 5.58 -8.04
#